data_47ee2498c202f8c36eb1774991c67eae
#
_entry.id   47ee2498c202f8c36eb1774991c67eae
#
_cell.length_a   1.000
_cell.length_b   1.000
_cell.length_c   1.000
_cell.angle_alpha   90.00
_cell.angle_beta   90.00
_cell.angle_gamma   90.00
#
_symmetry.space_group_name_H-M   'P 1'
#
loop_
_entity.id
_entity.type
_entity.pdbx_description
1 polymer ?
#
loop_
_entity_poly.entity_id
_entity_poly.type
_entity_poly.pdbx_seq_one_letter_code
_entity_poly.pdbx_strand_id
1 'polypeptide(L)'
;MYFSVSTLGYFRRFHFWVTDSLDAEHTYEGRIRAFEWFGGGTREVLVDNQKTAALTHRTGESPVFHPRFLDLASHYGFDPKACQPYRARTKGKDERMVGYVKANFFVRYQSFESLDHLNRQAELWLRQEAHQRRHGTVREVVSERFSREFPALLPLPAVRFDTSYRETRRVAWDGYLEVRGNRYSVPADLCGQTVVVRIGFDDTFRVYDAADVLRACHRIRPFDQGGWGTVAEHQNDLWKESFQVETRALSVYEEVASCS
;
A
#
# COMPACT_ATOMS: atom_id res chain seq x y z
N MET A 1 -13.62 5.87 -7.42
CA MET A 1 -12.42 6.68 -7.22
C MET A 1 -12.63 7.59 -6.02
N TYR A 2 -11.71 7.58 -5.08
CA TYR A 2 -11.72 8.34 -3.84
C TYR A 2 -10.42 9.13 -3.73
N PHE A 3 -10.31 10.04 -2.81
CA PHE A 3 -9.04 10.65 -2.46
C PHE A 3 -8.99 11.06 -0.99
N SER A 4 -7.82 10.88 -0.39
CA SER A 4 -7.51 11.33 0.96
C SER A 4 -6.79 12.67 0.90
N VAL A 5 -7.07 13.57 1.83
CA VAL A 5 -6.36 14.85 1.99
C VAL A 5 -5.74 14.89 3.38
N SER A 6 -4.47 15.25 3.45
CA SER A 6 -3.76 15.51 4.69
C SER A 6 -3.22 16.93 4.69
N THR A 7 -3.56 17.72 5.71
CA THR A 7 -3.22 19.15 5.77
C THR A 7 -2.44 19.46 7.05
N LEU A 8 -1.29 20.11 6.91
CA LEU A 8 -0.56 20.66 8.06
C LEU A 8 -1.34 21.83 8.68
N GLY A 9 -1.67 21.69 9.95
CA GLY A 9 -2.61 22.57 10.65
C GLY A 9 -2.21 24.04 10.69
N TYR A 10 -0.91 24.35 10.80
CA TYR A 10 -0.39 25.71 10.92
C TYR A 10 -0.02 26.31 9.55
N PHE A 11 0.75 25.62 8.69
CA PHE A 11 1.32 26.17 7.47
C PHE A 11 0.49 25.98 6.21
N ARG A 12 -0.60 25.20 6.31
CA ARG A 12 -1.55 24.98 5.21
C ARG A 12 -0.98 24.24 4.01
N ARG A 13 0.24 23.68 4.11
CA ARG A 13 0.73 22.72 3.16
C ARG A 13 -0.10 21.47 3.26
N PHE A 14 -0.46 20.89 2.14
CA PHE A 14 -1.30 19.70 2.11
C PHE A 14 -0.80 18.72 1.05
N HIS A 15 -1.18 17.49 1.21
CA HIS A 15 -1.02 16.42 0.25
C HIS A 15 -2.37 15.76 0.04
N PHE A 16 -2.64 15.31 -1.18
CA PHE A 16 -3.75 14.42 -1.45
C PHE A 16 -3.30 13.27 -2.32
N TRP A 17 -3.91 12.13 -2.08
CA TRP A 17 -3.63 10.90 -2.79
C TRP A 17 -4.94 10.28 -3.24
N VAL A 18 -5.02 9.91 -4.53
CA VAL A 18 -6.19 9.32 -5.16
C VAL A 18 -6.08 7.81 -5.16
N THR A 19 -7.18 7.14 -4.88
CA THR A 19 -7.25 5.70 -4.70
C THR A 19 -8.59 5.13 -5.17
N ASP A 20 -8.66 3.84 -5.33
CA ASP A 20 -9.87 3.10 -5.70
C ASP A 20 -10.66 2.59 -4.49
N SER A 21 -10.07 2.56 -3.29
CA SER A 21 -10.70 2.10 -2.04
C SER A 21 -10.53 3.09 -0.88
N LEU A 22 -11.38 2.95 0.15
CA LEU A 22 -11.33 3.67 1.43
C LEU A 22 -11.11 2.72 2.63
N ASP A 23 -10.57 1.55 2.39
CA ASP A 23 -10.26 0.61 3.47
C ASP A 23 -9.10 1.10 4.37
N ALA A 24 -8.74 0.29 5.36
CA ALA A 24 -7.73 0.65 6.34
C ALA A 24 -6.34 0.79 5.70
N GLU A 25 -5.98 -0.13 4.81
CA GLU A 25 -4.70 -0.18 4.11
C GLU A 25 -4.48 1.09 3.28
N HIS A 26 -5.48 1.49 2.47
CA HIS A 26 -5.43 2.72 1.68
C HIS A 26 -5.41 3.96 2.57
N THR A 27 -6.15 3.96 3.68
CA THR A 27 -6.17 5.08 4.63
C THR A 27 -4.79 5.29 5.26
N TYR A 28 -4.11 4.20 5.65
CA TYR A 28 -2.78 4.25 6.24
C TYR A 28 -1.73 4.64 5.20
N GLU A 29 -1.81 4.06 4.02
CA GLU A 29 -0.95 4.39 2.88
C GLU A 29 -1.01 5.87 2.53
N GLY A 30 -2.22 6.44 2.41
CA GLY A 30 -2.40 7.87 2.14
C GLY A 30 -1.79 8.77 3.22
N ARG A 31 -1.79 8.32 4.48
CA ARG A 31 -1.15 9.04 5.59
C ARG A 31 0.37 8.99 5.50
N ILE A 32 0.92 7.83 5.21
CA ILE A 32 2.37 7.64 5.04
C ILE A 32 2.88 8.48 3.88
N ARG A 33 2.21 8.43 2.73
CA ARG A 33 2.54 9.28 1.56
C ARG A 33 2.51 10.76 1.89
N ALA A 34 1.58 11.19 2.74
CA ALA A 34 1.56 12.57 3.20
C ALA A 34 2.78 12.92 4.08
N PHE A 35 3.20 12.04 4.99
CA PHE A 35 4.41 12.25 5.79
C PHE A 35 5.66 12.27 4.91
N GLU A 36 5.78 11.38 3.94
CA GLU A 36 6.85 11.34 2.94
C GLU A 36 6.87 12.63 2.11
N TRP A 37 5.70 13.13 1.68
CA TRP A 37 5.55 14.40 0.98
C TRP A 37 5.98 15.61 1.81
N PHE A 38 5.68 15.61 3.09
CA PHE A 38 6.11 16.67 4.01
C PHE A 38 7.58 16.54 4.42
N GLY A 39 8.19 15.39 4.22
CA GLY A 39 9.56 15.09 4.65
C GLY A 39 9.66 14.85 6.16
N GLY A 40 8.53 14.53 6.82
CA GLY A 40 8.48 14.26 8.26
C GLY A 40 7.06 14.10 8.78
N GLY A 41 6.95 13.58 9.99
CA GLY A 41 5.68 13.38 10.70
C GLY A 41 5.31 14.59 11.58
N THR A 42 4.06 14.64 12.02
CA THR A 42 3.57 15.60 13.03
C THR A 42 3.44 14.91 14.37
N ARG A 43 3.58 15.65 15.48
CA ARG A 43 3.39 15.10 16.84
C ARG A 43 1.96 14.65 17.09
N GLU A 44 0.98 15.30 16.48
CA GLU A 44 -0.44 14.95 16.59
C GLU A 44 -1.05 14.80 15.21
N VAL A 45 -1.88 13.78 15.05
CA VAL A 45 -2.66 13.53 13.84
C VAL A 45 -4.14 13.52 14.18
N LEU A 46 -4.84 14.51 13.68
CA LEU A 46 -6.30 14.57 13.81
C LEU A 46 -6.94 13.72 12.71
N VAL A 47 -7.74 12.74 13.11
CA VAL A 47 -8.48 11.89 12.19
C VAL A 47 -9.97 12.11 12.32
N ASP A 48 -10.68 11.96 11.20
CA ASP A 48 -12.14 11.87 11.22
C ASP A 48 -12.57 10.55 11.88
N ASN A 49 -13.82 10.48 12.34
CA ASN A 49 -14.40 9.27 12.94
C ASN A 49 -14.65 8.15 11.90
N GLN A 50 -13.69 7.93 11.01
CA GLN A 50 -13.70 6.80 10.09
C GLN A 50 -13.37 5.53 10.85
N LYS A 51 -14.14 4.47 10.63
CA LYS A 51 -13.94 3.15 11.28
C LYS A 51 -12.54 2.55 11.05
N THR A 52 -11.85 2.97 10.03
CA THR A 52 -10.47 2.59 9.73
C THR A 52 -9.45 3.15 10.73
N ALA A 53 -9.76 4.27 11.38
CA ALA A 53 -8.88 4.90 12.36
C ALA A 53 -9.50 4.90 13.77
N ALA A 54 -10.77 5.31 13.92
CA ALA A 54 -11.47 5.36 15.21
C ALA A 54 -12.67 4.41 15.18
N LEU A 55 -12.66 3.37 16.03
CA LEU A 55 -13.73 2.37 16.13
C LEU A 55 -14.98 2.94 16.79
N THR A 56 -14.79 3.67 17.89
CA THR A 56 -15.87 4.34 18.63
C THR A 56 -15.38 5.67 19.18
N HIS A 57 -16.23 6.67 19.11
CA HIS A 57 -16.02 7.94 19.80
C HIS A 57 -17.39 8.50 20.19
N ARG A 58 -17.76 8.30 21.45
CA ARG A 58 -18.99 8.88 22.03
C ARG A 58 -18.68 10.20 22.72
N THR A 59 -19.67 11.08 22.78
CA THR A 59 -19.52 12.36 23.46
C THR A 59 -19.21 12.13 24.94
N GLY A 60 -18.06 12.66 25.42
CA GLY A 60 -17.61 12.50 26.81
C GLY A 60 -16.74 11.27 27.11
N GLU A 61 -16.53 10.39 26.13
CA GLU A 61 -15.65 9.23 26.26
C GLU A 61 -14.34 9.42 25.46
N SER A 62 -13.28 8.73 25.87
CA SER A 62 -12.07 8.68 25.08
C SER A 62 -12.28 7.87 23.81
N PRO A 63 -11.75 8.31 22.65
CA PRO A 63 -11.88 7.57 21.41
C PRO A 63 -11.15 6.23 21.49
N VAL A 64 -11.75 5.17 20.95
CA VAL A 64 -11.10 3.87 20.77
C VAL A 64 -10.59 3.79 19.36
N PHE A 65 -9.29 3.74 19.19
CA PHE A 65 -8.64 3.64 17.87
C PHE A 65 -8.48 2.18 17.44
N HIS A 66 -8.44 1.97 16.13
CA HIS A 66 -8.15 0.67 15.56
C HIS A 66 -6.71 0.22 15.96
N PRO A 67 -6.47 -1.03 16.42
CA PRO A 67 -5.15 -1.46 16.87
C PRO A 67 -4.05 -1.21 15.84
N ARG A 68 -4.25 -1.56 14.59
CA ARG A 68 -3.28 -1.32 13.50
C ARG A 68 -3.01 0.17 13.24
N PHE A 69 -3.97 1.05 13.55
CA PHE A 69 -3.75 2.49 13.50
C PHE A 69 -2.88 2.97 14.67
N LEU A 70 -3.00 2.35 15.84
CA LEU A 70 -2.11 2.60 16.97
C LEU A 70 -0.68 2.11 16.69
N ASP A 71 -0.53 0.98 16.01
CA ASP A 71 0.77 0.48 15.55
C ASP A 71 1.43 1.49 14.60
N LEU A 72 0.67 2.01 13.63
CA LEU A 72 1.12 3.08 12.73
C LEU A 72 1.52 4.34 13.52
N ALA A 73 0.71 4.75 14.49
CA ALA A 73 0.98 5.92 15.33
C ALA A 73 2.26 5.76 16.13
N SER A 74 2.45 4.59 16.74
CA SER A 74 3.69 4.24 17.47
C SER A 74 4.92 4.23 16.55
N HIS A 75 4.77 3.66 15.34
CA HIS A 75 5.86 3.56 14.37
C HIS A 75 6.36 4.92 13.87
N TYR A 76 5.44 5.88 13.65
CA TYR A 76 5.78 7.25 13.20
C TYR A 76 5.89 8.25 14.35
N GLY A 77 5.64 7.84 15.59
CA GLY A 77 5.80 8.67 16.79
C GLY A 77 4.76 9.78 16.93
N PHE A 78 3.52 9.58 16.44
CA PHE A 78 2.48 10.59 16.59
C PHE A 78 1.36 10.16 17.54
N ASP A 79 0.73 11.16 18.17
CA ASP A 79 -0.47 11.01 19.00
C ASP A 79 -1.72 11.08 18.13
N PRO A 80 -2.53 10.01 18.04
CA PRO A 80 -3.79 10.06 17.32
C PRO A 80 -4.85 10.86 18.10
N LYS A 81 -5.49 11.79 17.45
CA LYS A 81 -6.62 12.57 17.99
C LYS A 81 -7.85 12.35 17.11
N ALA A 82 -8.98 12.01 17.70
CA ALA A 82 -10.24 11.93 16.97
C ALA A 82 -10.98 13.26 16.98
N CYS A 83 -11.62 13.60 15.87
CA CYS A 83 -12.50 14.76 15.81
C CYS A 83 -13.66 14.60 16.80
N GLN A 84 -13.91 15.63 17.61
CA GLN A 84 -15.06 15.59 18.52
C GLN A 84 -16.37 15.52 17.73
N PRO A 85 -17.28 14.60 18.08
CA PRO A 85 -18.62 14.56 17.47
C PRO A 85 -19.30 15.95 17.56
N TYR A 86 -20.00 16.32 16.50
CA TYR A 86 -20.77 17.58 16.40
C TYR A 86 -19.98 18.90 16.48
N ARG A 87 -18.64 18.91 16.49
CA ARG A 87 -17.83 20.14 16.39
C ARG A 87 -17.34 20.37 14.97
N ALA A 88 -18.15 21.05 14.16
CA ALA A 88 -17.84 21.41 12.75
C ALA A 88 -16.53 22.22 12.56
N ARG A 89 -16.08 22.96 13.57
CA ARG A 89 -14.84 23.79 13.48
C ARG A 89 -13.56 22.98 13.30
N THR A 90 -13.49 21.76 13.80
CA THR A 90 -12.30 20.89 13.69
C THR A 90 -12.17 20.33 12.27
N LYS A 91 -13.26 20.05 11.61
CA LYS A 91 -13.33 19.47 10.25
C LYS A 91 -13.25 20.52 9.12
N GLY A 92 -13.61 21.77 9.40
CA GLY A 92 -13.74 22.83 8.39
C GLY A 92 -12.45 23.17 7.61
N LYS A 93 -11.27 22.72 8.07
CA LYS A 93 -10.01 22.89 7.34
C LYS A 93 -9.89 21.84 6.23
N ASP A 94 -10.17 20.59 6.53
CA ASP A 94 -10.04 19.49 5.57
C ASP A 94 -11.16 19.56 4.52
N GLU A 95 -12.38 19.90 4.91
CA GLU A 95 -13.48 20.14 3.97
C GLU A 95 -13.18 21.25 2.95
N ARG A 96 -12.56 22.34 3.40
CA ARG A 96 -12.11 23.41 2.50
C ARG A 96 -11.01 22.94 1.55
N MET A 97 -10.09 22.10 2.01
CA MET A 97 -9.03 21.56 1.14
C MET A 97 -9.58 20.54 0.15
N VAL A 98 -10.53 19.70 0.55
CA VAL A 98 -11.28 18.82 -0.37
C VAL A 98 -11.99 19.66 -1.44
N GLY A 99 -12.70 20.72 -1.06
CA GLY A 99 -13.33 21.65 -2.00
C GLY A 99 -12.32 22.32 -2.92
N TYR A 100 -11.18 22.75 -2.37
CA TYR A 100 -10.11 23.37 -3.15
C TYR A 100 -9.53 22.42 -4.21
N VAL A 101 -9.24 21.17 -3.84
CA VAL A 101 -8.73 20.15 -4.79
C VAL A 101 -9.75 19.88 -5.88
N LYS A 102 -11.03 19.72 -5.53
CA LYS A 102 -12.12 19.52 -6.50
C LYS A 102 -12.20 20.67 -7.50
N ALA A 103 -12.21 21.91 -7.02
CA ALA A 103 -12.40 23.08 -7.85
C ALA A 103 -11.17 23.48 -8.70
N ASN A 104 -9.96 23.13 -8.27
CA ASN A 104 -8.73 23.59 -8.93
C ASN A 104 -7.94 22.50 -9.62
N PHE A 105 -8.00 21.25 -9.15
CA PHE A 105 -7.32 20.13 -9.79
C PHE A 105 -8.26 19.36 -10.71
N PHE A 106 -9.34 18.77 -10.18
CA PHE A 106 -10.22 17.90 -10.96
C PHE A 106 -11.03 18.62 -12.05
N VAL A 107 -11.22 19.93 -11.94
CA VAL A 107 -11.86 20.73 -13.01
C VAL A 107 -10.90 20.86 -14.20
N ARG A 108 -9.60 20.95 -13.96
CA ARG A 108 -8.59 21.11 -15.03
C ARG A 108 -8.16 19.79 -15.66
N TYR A 109 -8.01 18.76 -14.82
CA TYR A 109 -7.50 17.46 -15.22
C TYR A 109 -8.64 16.45 -15.19
N GLN A 110 -9.23 16.16 -16.32
CA GLN A 110 -10.44 15.34 -16.46
C GLN A 110 -10.19 13.95 -17.03
N SER A 111 -9.01 13.70 -17.63
CA SER A 111 -8.65 12.43 -18.26
C SER A 111 -7.30 11.95 -17.76
N PHE A 112 -7.23 10.67 -17.38
CA PHE A 112 -6.04 10.02 -16.86
C PHE A 112 -5.93 8.61 -17.42
N GLU A 113 -4.72 8.18 -17.74
CA GLU A 113 -4.43 6.84 -18.26
C GLU A 113 -4.49 5.77 -17.17
N SER A 114 -4.15 6.15 -15.93
CA SER A 114 -4.12 5.27 -14.76
C SER A 114 -4.19 6.08 -13.46
N LEU A 115 -4.43 5.41 -12.33
CA LEU A 115 -4.33 6.03 -11.00
C LEU A 115 -2.94 6.58 -10.72
N ASP A 116 -1.90 5.89 -11.18
CA ASP A 116 -0.51 6.35 -11.06
C ASP A 116 -0.25 7.61 -11.86
N HIS A 117 -0.77 7.68 -13.09
CA HIS A 117 -0.67 8.90 -13.90
C HIS A 117 -1.37 10.06 -13.18
N LEU A 118 -2.57 9.84 -12.66
CA LEU A 118 -3.32 10.84 -11.91
C LEU A 118 -2.55 11.31 -10.67
N ASN A 119 -1.99 10.40 -9.88
CA ASN A 119 -1.24 10.75 -8.67
C ASN A 119 0.06 11.51 -9.00
N ARG A 120 0.77 11.16 -10.07
CA ARG A 120 1.92 11.94 -10.55
C ARG A 120 1.53 13.35 -10.98
N GLN A 121 0.42 13.51 -11.70
CA GLN A 121 -0.11 14.82 -12.07
C GLN A 121 -0.53 15.65 -10.84
N ALA A 122 -1.10 15.00 -9.84
CA ALA A 122 -1.46 15.63 -8.56
C ALA A 122 -0.22 16.16 -7.84
N GLU A 123 0.86 15.40 -7.76
CA GLU A 123 2.13 15.85 -7.17
C GLU A 123 2.77 17.03 -7.93
N LEU A 124 2.76 16.97 -9.26
CA LEU A 124 3.26 18.07 -10.09
C LEU A 124 2.46 19.35 -9.84
N TRP A 125 1.13 19.25 -9.85
CA TRP A 125 0.25 20.38 -9.57
C TRP A 125 0.46 20.93 -8.14
N LEU A 126 0.62 20.06 -7.13
CA LEU A 126 0.93 20.48 -5.76
C LEU A 126 2.22 21.27 -5.69
N ARG A 127 3.29 20.83 -6.37
CA ARG A 127 4.61 21.49 -6.36
C ARG A 127 4.62 22.80 -7.13
N GLN A 128 4.03 22.80 -8.32
CA GLN A 128 4.16 23.92 -9.26
C GLN A 128 3.12 25.03 -9.02
N GLU A 129 1.92 24.67 -8.58
CA GLU A 129 0.81 25.61 -8.45
C GLU A 129 0.29 25.74 -7.02
N ALA A 130 -0.20 24.65 -6.42
CA ALA A 130 -0.95 24.73 -5.18
C ALA A 130 -0.13 25.26 -4.00
N HIS A 131 1.16 24.89 -3.91
CA HIS A 131 2.06 25.34 -2.85
C HIS A 131 2.79 26.64 -3.17
N GLN A 132 2.79 27.10 -4.42
CA GLN A 132 3.34 28.38 -4.81
C GLN A 132 2.34 29.52 -4.64
N ARG A 133 1.07 29.19 -4.40
CA ARG A 133 0.02 30.18 -4.19
C ARG A 133 0.22 30.96 -2.90
N ARG A 134 -0.18 32.24 -2.92
CA ARG A 134 -0.37 33.04 -1.71
C ARG A 134 -1.66 32.62 -1.02
N HIS A 135 -1.58 32.16 0.25
CA HIS A 135 -2.76 31.71 0.98
C HIS A 135 -3.63 32.89 1.41
N GLY A 136 -4.92 32.87 1.06
CA GLY A 136 -5.84 34.00 1.26
C GLY A 136 -5.94 34.51 2.70
N THR A 137 -5.97 33.64 3.71
CA THR A 137 -6.09 34.03 5.13
C THR A 137 -4.75 34.45 5.73
N VAL A 138 -3.66 33.77 5.38
CA VAL A 138 -2.34 33.98 5.99
C VAL A 138 -1.52 35.00 5.22
N ARG A 139 -1.89 35.27 3.95
CA ARG A 139 -1.25 36.21 3.03
C ARG A 139 0.24 35.95 2.76
N GLU A 140 0.70 34.70 2.97
CA GLU A 140 2.06 34.23 2.69
C GLU A 140 2.04 33.10 1.65
N VAL A 141 3.17 32.88 0.98
CA VAL A 141 3.35 31.74 0.07
C VAL A 141 3.47 30.46 0.90
N VAL A 142 2.73 29.40 0.52
CA VAL A 142 2.64 28.17 1.31
C VAL A 142 4.01 27.49 1.43
N SER A 143 4.80 27.46 0.37
CA SER A 143 6.14 26.86 0.36
C SER A 143 7.14 27.60 1.25
N GLU A 144 7.15 28.93 1.23
CA GLU A 144 8.05 29.76 2.08
C GLU A 144 7.69 29.61 3.56
N ARG A 145 6.41 29.56 3.86
CA ARG A 145 5.93 29.34 5.23
C ARG A 145 6.30 27.97 5.74
N PHE A 146 6.22 26.94 4.90
CA PHE A 146 6.57 25.57 5.24
C PHE A 146 8.04 25.40 5.63
N SER A 147 8.97 26.11 4.99
CA SER A 147 10.40 26.01 5.33
C SER A 147 10.70 26.38 6.80
N ARG A 148 9.85 27.18 7.43
CA ARG A 148 9.95 27.53 8.85
C ARG A 148 9.41 26.44 9.79
N GLU A 149 8.50 25.59 9.31
CA GLU A 149 7.94 24.49 10.10
C GLU A 149 8.75 23.21 9.96
N PHE A 150 9.40 23.03 8.83
CA PHE A 150 10.11 21.81 8.51
C PHE A 150 11.00 21.28 9.66
N PRO A 151 11.77 22.16 10.39
CA PRO A 151 12.58 21.70 11.53
C PRO A 151 11.77 21.15 12.73
N ALA A 152 10.47 21.45 12.80
CA ALA A 152 9.59 20.99 13.90
C ALA A 152 8.90 19.65 13.58
N LEU A 153 9.03 19.14 12.36
CA LEU A 153 8.53 17.82 11.99
C LEU A 153 9.37 16.72 12.64
N LEU A 154 8.72 15.62 13.01
CA LEU A 154 9.38 14.41 13.46
C LEU A 154 10.09 13.73 12.27
N PRO A 155 11.29 13.18 12.47
CA PRO A 155 11.96 12.43 11.41
C PRO A 155 11.13 11.22 10.99
N LEU A 156 11.21 10.87 9.70
CA LEU A 156 10.62 9.63 9.23
C LEU A 156 11.39 8.43 9.78
N PRO A 157 10.70 7.31 10.08
CA PRO A 157 11.37 6.08 10.50
C PRO A 157 12.25 5.54 9.37
N ALA A 158 13.33 4.85 9.74
CA ALA A 158 14.26 4.24 8.79
C ALA A 158 13.60 3.15 7.93
N VAL A 159 12.62 2.46 8.48
CA VAL A 159 11.84 1.42 7.80
C VAL A 159 10.41 1.93 7.63
N ARG A 160 9.89 1.85 6.42
CA ARG A 160 8.51 2.22 6.12
C ARG A 160 7.54 1.24 6.76
N PHE A 161 6.44 1.72 7.34
CA PHE A 161 5.38 0.85 7.85
C PHE A 161 4.74 0.06 6.72
N ASP A 162 4.53 -1.24 6.96
CA ASP A 162 3.95 -2.16 5.98
C ASP A 162 2.42 -2.02 5.94
N THR A 163 1.92 -1.37 4.90
CA THR A 163 0.48 -1.20 4.62
C THR A 163 -0.07 -2.26 3.66
N SER A 164 0.73 -3.26 3.27
CA SER A 164 0.30 -4.28 2.33
C SER A 164 -0.91 -5.08 2.83
N TYR A 165 -1.74 -5.53 1.91
CA TYR A 165 -2.74 -6.55 2.19
C TYR A 165 -2.06 -7.87 2.50
N ARG A 166 -2.52 -8.54 3.55
CA ARG A 166 -1.99 -9.85 3.95
C ARG A 166 -3.01 -10.92 3.69
N GLU A 167 -2.65 -11.86 2.86
CA GLU A 167 -3.48 -13.00 2.49
C GLU A 167 -2.71 -14.29 2.73
N THR A 168 -3.39 -15.32 3.23
CA THR A 168 -2.83 -16.67 3.34
C THR A 168 -3.17 -17.44 2.09
N ARG A 169 -2.18 -18.07 1.46
CA ARG A 169 -2.35 -18.91 0.27
C ARG A 169 -1.66 -20.25 0.46
N ARG A 170 -2.23 -21.29 -0.13
CA ARG A 170 -1.58 -22.59 -0.25
C ARG A 170 -0.88 -22.68 -1.59
N VAL A 171 0.38 -23.08 -1.57
CA VAL A 171 1.14 -23.36 -2.79
C VAL A 171 0.66 -24.69 -3.37
N ALA A 172 0.37 -24.71 -4.66
CA ALA A 172 0.00 -25.93 -5.36
C ALA A 172 1.24 -26.84 -5.54
N TRP A 173 1.00 -28.13 -5.82
CA TRP A 173 2.07 -29.11 -5.98
C TRP A 173 2.98 -28.86 -7.20
N ASP A 174 2.50 -28.06 -8.14
CA ASP A 174 3.26 -27.63 -9.31
C ASP A 174 4.09 -26.35 -9.07
N GLY A 175 4.24 -25.92 -7.81
CA GLY A 175 5.04 -24.75 -7.43
C GLY A 175 4.40 -23.42 -7.76
N TYR A 176 3.07 -23.35 -7.91
CA TYR A 176 2.36 -22.11 -8.17
C TYR A 176 1.39 -21.77 -7.05
N LEU A 177 1.16 -20.47 -6.87
CA LEU A 177 0.06 -19.92 -6.07
C LEU A 177 -0.76 -18.96 -6.92
N GLU A 178 -2.00 -18.76 -6.53
CA GLU A 178 -2.92 -17.84 -7.20
C GLU A 178 -3.05 -16.52 -6.45
N VAL A 179 -2.86 -15.41 -7.19
CA VAL A 179 -3.11 -14.06 -6.71
C VAL A 179 -3.90 -13.31 -7.77
N ARG A 180 -5.06 -12.76 -7.41
CA ARG A 180 -5.93 -11.96 -8.31
C ARG A 180 -6.20 -12.66 -9.64
N GLY A 181 -6.55 -13.96 -9.60
CA GLY A 181 -6.89 -14.73 -10.80
C GLY A 181 -5.73 -15.06 -11.74
N ASN A 182 -4.50 -14.84 -11.32
CA ASN A 182 -3.28 -15.18 -12.06
C ASN A 182 -2.40 -16.12 -11.24
N ARG A 183 -1.62 -16.96 -11.92
CA ARG A 183 -0.73 -17.95 -11.29
C ARG A 183 0.72 -17.47 -11.27
N TYR A 184 1.40 -17.65 -10.16
CA TYR A 184 2.77 -17.21 -9.96
C TYR A 184 3.62 -18.31 -9.34
N SER A 185 4.80 -18.54 -9.89
CA SER A 185 5.71 -19.57 -9.39
C SER A 185 6.38 -19.15 -8.09
N VAL A 186 6.61 -20.09 -7.21
CA VAL A 186 7.40 -19.92 -5.99
C VAL A 186 8.43 -21.05 -5.90
N PRO A 187 9.47 -20.92 -5.04
CA PRO A 187 10.45 -21.98 -4.83
C PRO A 187 9.80 -23.33 -4.53
N ALA A 188 10.35 -24.40 -5.10
CA ALA A 188 9.80 -25.77 -5.07
C ALA A 188 9.62 -26.32 -3.65
N ASP A 189 10.49 -25.95 -2.73
CA ASP A 189 10.41 -26.34 -1.32
C ASP A 189 9.17 -25.83 -0.59
N LEU A 190 8.45 -24.87 -1.16
CA LEU A 190 7.18 -24.37 -0.64
C LEU A 190 5.95 -25.15 -1.14
N CYS A 191 6.13 -26.12 -2.04
CA CYS A 191 5.01 -26.92 -2.58
C CYS A 191 4.18 -27.57 -1.47
N GLY A 192 2.86 -27.44 -1.55
CA GLY A 192 1.93 -27.93 -0.55
C GLY A 192 1.88 -27.16 0.77
N GLN A 193 2.78 -26.21 0.97
CA GLN A 193 2.82 -25.39 2.18
C GLN A 193 1.86 -24.20 2.12
N THR A 194 1.58 -23.64 3.29
CA THR A 194 0.83 -22.41 3.44
C THR A 194 1.81 -21.25 3.61
N VAL A 195 1.62 -20.20 2.80
CA VAL A 195 2.47 -19.01 2.76
C VAL A 195 1.65 -17.75 3.00
N VAL A 196 2.30 -16.68 3.43
CA VAL A 196 1.72 -15.35 3.55
C VAL A 196 2.08 -14.53 2.32
N VAL A 197 1.07 -14.06 1.62
CA VAL A 197 1.23 -13.14 0.48
C VAL A 197 0.95 -11.71 0.97
N ARG A 198 1.90 -10.80 0.76
CA ARG A 198 1.76 -9.37 1.04
C ARG A 198 1.66 -8.61 -0.27
N ILE A 199 0.48 -8.04 -0.52
CA ILE A 199 0.16 -7.30 -1.75
C ILE A 199 0.36 -5.82 -1.48
N GLY A 200 1.36 -5.21 -2.14
CA GLY A 200 1.71 -3.81 -1.98
C GLY A 200 0.92 -2.85 -2.89
N PHE A 201 1.17 -1.57 -2.69
CA PHE A 201 0.65 -0.47 -3.52
C PHE A 201 1.64 -0.07 -4.65
N ASP A 202 2.66 -0.88 -4.87
CA ASP A 202 3.72 -0.73 -5.87
C ASP A 202 3.56 -1.69 -7.06
N ASP A 203 2.33 -2.21 -7.24
CA ASP A 203 2.01 -3.25 -8.22
C ASP A 203 2.84 -4.53 -8.05
N THR A 204 3.36 -4.77 -6.86
CA THR A 204 4.07 -5.99 -6.52
C THR A 204 3.41 -6.74 -5.37
N PHE A 205 3.67 -8.03 -5.31
CA PHE A 205 3.42 -8.81 -4.11
C PHE A 205 4.64 -9.62 -3.72
N ARG A 206 4.74 -9.91 -2.44
CA ARG A 206 5.84 -10.64 -1.82
C ARG A 206 5.28 -11.86 -1.10
N VAL A 207 5.97 -12.99 -1.24
CA VAL A 207 5.59 -14.27 -0.63
C VAL A 207 6.54 -14.56 0.51
N TYR A 208 5.99 -14.83 1.67
CA TYR A 208 6.72 -15.13 2.90
C TYR A 208 6.35 -16.53 3.38
N ASP A 209 7.34 -17.28 3.86
CA ASP A 209 7.13 -18.57 4.50
C ASP A 209 6.63 -18.42 5.96
N ALA A 210 6.47 -19.56 6.66
CA ALA A 210 6.02 -19.59 8.04
C ALA A 210 6.99 -18.91 9.04
N ALA A 211 8.25 -18.76 8.67
CA ALA A 211 9.28 -18.06 9.45
C ALA A 211 9.35 -16.55 9.12
N ASP A 212 8.40 -16.02 8.34
CA ASP A 212 8.37 -14.63 7.85
C ASP A 212 9.60 -14.25 7.00
N VAL A 213 10.20 -15.25 6.32
CA VAL A 213 11.31 -15.04 5.38
C VAL A 213 10.74 -14.78 3.99
N LEU A 214 11.22 -13.73 3.31
CA LEU A 214 10.85 -13.42 1.92
C LEU A 214 11.39 -14.50 0.99
N ARG A 215 10.49 -15.18 0.24
CA ARG A 215 10.80 -16.30 -0.64
C ARG A 215 10.62 -15.98 -2.12
N ALA A 216 9.67 -15.11 -2.46
CA ALA A 216 9.44 -14.68 -3.83
C ALA A 216 8.86 -13.27 -3.89
N CYS A 217 9.13 -12.57 -5.01
CA CYS A 217 8.54 -11.26 -5.31
C CYS A 217 8.11 -11.26 -6.78
N HIS A 218 6.88 -10.80 -7.03
CA HIS A 218 6.32 -10.74 -8.37
C HIS A 218 5.65 -9.40 -8.62
N ARG A 219 5.65 -8.97 -9.88
CA ARG A 219 4.78 -7.90 -10.34
C ARG A 219 3.38 -8.44 -10.59
N ILE A 220 2.37 -7.72 -10.08
CA ILE A 220 0.96 -8.10 -10.25
C ILE A 220 0.56 -7.88 -11.71
N ARG A 221 -0.04 -8.91 -12.30
CA ARG A 221 -0.68 -8.81 -13.61
C ARG A 221 -2.11 -8.29 -13.45
N PRO A 222 -2.71 -7.68 -14.49
CA PRO A 222 -4.11 -7.28 -14.43
C PRO A 222 -5.00 -8.42 -13.96
N PHE A 223 -6.07 -8.07 -13.26
CA PHE A 223 -6.98 -9.02 -12.62
C PHE A 223 -7.57 -10.00 -13.65
N ASP A 224 -7.63 -11.27 -13.27
CA ASP A 224 -8.34 -12.37 -13.98
C ASP A 224 -7.99 -12.54 -15.47
N GLN A 225 -6.73 -12.33 -15.82
CA GLN A 225 -6.24 -12.62 -17.19
C GLN A 225 -5.83 -14.07 -17.39
N GLY A 226 -5.90 -14.91 -16.35
CA GLY A 226 -5.42 -16.30 -16.39
C GLY A 226 -3.92 -16.41 -16.74
N GLY A 227 -3.17 -15.35 -16.48
CA GLY A 227 -1.76 -15.25 -16.83
C GLY A 227 -0.85 -16.03 -15.88
N TRP A 228 0.33 -16.37 -16.39
CA TRP A 228 1.38 -17.08 -15.64
C TRP A 228 2.57 -16.16 -15.40
N GLY A 229 2.92 -15.94 -14.15
CA GLY A 229 4.15 -15.24 -13.74
C GLY A 229 5.19 -16.26 -13.30
N THR A 230 5.99 -16.76 -14.24
CA THR A 230 6.98 -17.79 -13.99
C THR A 230 8.36 -17.18 -13.81
N VAL A 231 9.07 -17.59 -12.78
CA VAL A 231 10.49 -17.34 -12.55
C VAL A 231 11.22 -18.66 -12.82
N ALA A 232 12.19 -18.65 -13.72
CA ALA A 232 12.84 -19.87 -14.22
C ALA A 232 13.54 -20.66 -13.09
N GLU A 233 14.15 -19.95 -12.14
CA GLU A 233 14.86 -20.54 -11.00
C GLU A 233 13.92 -21.37 -10.12
N HIS A 234 12.65 -20.97 -9.97
CA HIS A 234 11.66 -21.70 -9.17
C HIS A 234 11.30 -23.05 -9.77
N GLN A 235 11.42 -23.21 -11.10
CA GLN A 235 11.06 -24.44 -11.79
C GLN A 235 12.20 -25.43 -11.88
N ASN A 236 13.45 -24.96 -11.89
CA ASN A 236 14.61 -25.84 -12.03
C ASN A 236 14.69 -26.90 -10.93
N ASP A 237 14.23 -26.59 -9.72
CA ASP A 237 14.26 -27.51 -8.59
C ASP A 237 13.09 -28.50 -8.59
N LEU A 238 11.92 -28.11 -9.12
CA LEU A 238 10.77 -29.00 -9.30
C LEU A 238 11.07 -30.17 -10.24
N TRP A 239 11.83 -29.92 -11.31
CA TRP A 239 12.17 -30.96 -12.30
C TRP A 239 13.28 -31.89 -11.82
N LYS A 240 14.20 -31.42 -10.97
CA LYS A 240 15.31 -32.24 -10.45
C LYS A 240 14.83 -33.35 -9.51
N GLU A 241 13.79 -33.12 -8.73
CA GLU A 241 13.24 -34.11 -7.80
C GLU A 241 12.20 -35.03 -8.45
N SER A 242 11.61 -34.65 -9.59
CA SER A 242 10.47 -35.37 -10.20
C SER A 242 10.90 -36.45 -11.22
N PHE A 243 12.11 -36.43 -11.75
CA PHE A 243 12.55 -37.35 -12.78
C PHE A 243 13.87 -38.03 -12.40
N GLN A 244 13.78 -39.17 -11.70
CA GLN A 244 14.80 -40.19 -11.77
C GLN A 244 14.57 -41.00 -13.04
N VAL A 245 15.29 -40.68 -14.11
CA VAL A 245 15.28 -41.51 -15.31
C VAL A 245 16.20 -42.74 -15.04
N GLU A 246 15.60 -43.86 -14.66
CA GLU A 246 16.30 -45.13 -14.67
C GLU A 246 16.50 -45.54 -16.12
N THR A 247 17.73 -45.49 -16.59
CA THR A 247 18.13 -46.13 -17.86
C THR A 247 18.17 -47.63 -17.64
N ARG A 248 17.19 -48.38 -18.12
CA ARG A 248 17.23 -49.83 -18.18
C ARG A 248 17.86 -50.25 -19.48
N ALA A 249 18.77 -51.21 -19.39
CA ALA A 249 19.37 -51.80 -20.59
C ALA A 249 18.29 -52.44 -21.45
N LEU A 250 18.37 -52.29 -22.78
CA LEU A 250 17.40 -52.87 -23.74
C LEU A 250 17.27 -54.38 -23.63
N SER A 251 18.31 -55.08 -23.13
CA SER A 251 18.28 -56.53 -22.87
C SER A 251 17.15 -56.98 -21.91
N VAL A 252 16.65 -56.11 -21.03
CA VAL A 252 15.52 -56.44 -20.15
C VAL A 252 14.21 -56.62 -20.94
N TYR A 253 14.10 -55.98 -22.12
CA TYR A 253 12.93 -56.09 -22.99
C TYR A 253 13.04 -57.30 -23.95
N GLU A 254 14.27 -57.76 -24.26
CA GLU A 254 14.49 -58.98 -25.06
C GLU A 254 14.08 -60.25 -24.29
N GLU A 255 14.28 -60.30 -22.97
CA GLU A 255 13.83 -61.42 -22.13
C GLU A 255 12.30 -61.55 -22.12
N VAL A 256 11.55 -60.44 -22.13
CA VAL A 256 10.07 -60.46 -22.16
C VAL A 256 9.55 -60.91 -23.54
N ALA A 257 10.24 -60.56 -24.61
CA ALA A 257 9.86 -60.94 -25.98
C ALA A 257 10.14 -62.42 -26.32
N SER A 258 11.07 -63.06 -25.59
CA SER A 258 11.42 -64.48 -25.81
C SER A 258 10.52 -65.45 -25.01
N CYS A 259 9.63 -64.98 -24.18
CA CYS A 259 8.67 -65.77 -23.38
C CYS A 259 7.24 -65.79 -23.96
N SER A 260 7.05 -65.41 -25.22
CA SER A 260 5.73 -65.43 -25.90
C SER A 260 5.69 -66.55 -26.93
#